data_a0d2210b6de07ec51fb2fc1326d8e2e4
#
_entry.id   a0d2210b6de07ec51fb2fc1326d8e2e4
#
_cell.length_a   1.000
_cell.length_b   1.000
_cell.length_c   1.000
_cell.angle_alpha   90.00
_cell.angle_beta   90.00
_cell.angle_gamma   90.00
#
_symmetry.space_group_name_H-M   'P 1'
#
loop_
_entity.id
_entity.type
_entity.pdbx_description
1 polymer ?
#
loop_
_entity_poly.entity_id
_entity_poly.type
_entity_poly.pdbx_seq_one_letter_code
_entity_poly.pdbx_strand_id
1 'polypeptide(L)'
;EGGLTLIDPVMGDNGEVYSSYTPEMCTRMRELCAIADLITPNTTEAAILLGRDPVSAPQSECEAVEWMQALYEQYGASVVLTGLDYEKGKVGSGCFEGGESTVSLHERIDCYYPGTGDLFAAVMLGELLGGATLRSACVRAGEFVRDTIAYTAEQHTDPNFGVQFEKLLPRLILPEK
;
A
#
# COMPACT_ATOMS: atom_id res chain seq x y z
N GLU A 1 -1.63 8.78 -26.06
CA GLU A 1 -0.64 8.13 -25.18
C GLU A 1 -1.19 8.23 -23.76
N GLY A 2 -1.66 7.09 -23.19
CA GLY A 2 -2.25 7.04 -21.85
C GLY A 2 -1.14 7.09 -20.80
N GLY A 3 -1.28 7.97 -19.79
CA GLY A 3 -0.47 7.92 -18.58
C GLY A 3 -1.01 6.88 -17.61
N LEU A 4 -0.20 6.38 -16.67
CA LEU A 4 -0.62 5.53 -15.55
C LEU A 4 -1.23 6.40 -14.44
N THR A 5 -2.46 6.11 -14.04
CA THR A 5 -3.15 6.78 -12.93
C THR A 5 -3.12 5.86 -11.71
N LEU A 6 -2.28 6.18 -10.74
CA LEU A 6 -2.25 5.53 -9.43
C LEU A 6 -3.01 6.40 -8.42
N ILE A 7 -3.95 5.82 -7.70
CA ILE A 7 -4.66 6.48 -6.59
C ILE A 7 -4.31 5.77 -5.28
N ASP A 8 -3.71 6.52 -4.37
CA ASP A 8 -3.53 6.14 -2.97
C ASP A 8 -4.71 6.71 -2.18
N PRO A 9 -5.68 5.85 -1.75
CA PRO A 9 -6.96 6.32 -1.23
C PRO A 9 -6.87 6.68 0.25
N VAL A 10 -6.03 7.63 0.58
CA VAL A 10 -5.73 8.06 1.97
C VAL A 10 -6.99 8.53 2.68
N MET A 11 -7.64 7.63 3.48
CA MET A 11 -8.87 7.92 4.24
C MET A 11 -8.79 7.54 5.71
N GLY A 12 -7.91 6.64 6.09
CA GLY A 12 -7.81 6.12 7.44
C GLY A 12 -6.70 5.11 7.62
N ASP A 13 -6.46 4.71 8.86
CA ASP A 13 -5.45 3.69 9.22
C ASP A 13 -5.83 3.04 10.55
N ASN A 14 -5.32 1.83 10.82
CA ASN A 14 -5.52 1.09 12.08
C ASN A 14 -7.00 0.95 12.50
N GLY A 15 -7.91 0.79 11.54
CA GLY A 15 -9.35 0.64 11.79
C GLY A 15 -10.10 1.96 12.01
N GLU A 16 -9.46 3.10 11.88
CA GLU A 16 -10.06 4.41 12.11
C GLU A 16 -10.00 5.30 10.86
N VAL A 17 -11.12 5.98 10.56
CA VAL A 17 -11.15 7.05 9.55
C VAL A 17 -10.48 8.28 10.11
N TYR A 18 -9.63 8.94 9.34
CA TYR A 18 -8.99 10.18 9.78
C TYR A 18 -10.02 11.26 10.11
N SER A 19 -9.83 11.97 11.22
CA SER A 19 -10.74 13.01 11.70
C SER A 19 -10.97 14.15 10.72
N SER A 20 -10.08 14.33 9.76
CA SER A 20 -10.21 15.30 8.66
C SER A 20 -11.12 14.81 7.52
N TYR A 21 -11.50 13.53 7.50
CA TYR A 21 -12.36 12.94 6.46
C TYR A 21 -13.82 12.91 6.87
N THR A 22 -14.68 13.36 5.97
CA THR A 22 -16.14 13.25 6.10
C THR A 22 -16.66 12.06 5.28
N PRO A 23 -17.87 11.54 5.57
CA PRO A 23 -18.48 10.49 4.74
C PRO A 23 -18.61 10.89 3.26
N GLU A 24 -18.79 12.17 2.97
CA GLU A 24 -18.82 12.67 1.59
C GLU A 24 -17.44 12.56 0.93
N MET A 25 -16.36 12.88 1.63
CA MET A 25 -15.00 12.74 1.10
C MET A 25 -14.68 11.26 0.80
N CYS A 26 -15.08 10.33 1.67
CA CYS A 26 -14.94 8.90 1.39
C CYS A 26 -15.74 8.46 0.14
N THR A 27 -16.92 9.05 -0.08
CA THR A 27 -17.71 8.81 -1.30
C THR A 27 -16.97 9.31 -2.54
N ARG A 28 -16.40 10.52 -2.48
CA ARG A 28 -15.61 11.09 -3.59
C ARG A 28 -14.33 10.30 -3.86
N MET A 29 -13.69 9.76 -2.82
CA MET A 29 -12.53 8.88 -3.01
C MET A 29 -12.88 7.63 -3.82
N ARG A 30 -14.07 7.05 -3.62
CA ARG A 30 -14.55 5.93 -4.45
C ARG A 30 -14.68 6.31 -5.93
N GLU A 31 -15.14 7.53 -6.22
CA GLU A 31 -15.22 8.04 -7.61
C GLU A 31 -13.82 8.16 -8.23
N LEU A 32 -12.81 8.57 -7.44
CA LEU A 32 -11.42 8.61 -7.91
C LEU A 32 -10.86 7.20 -8.16
N CYS A 33 -11.11 6.26 -7.25
CA CYS A 33 -10.68 4.87 -7.44
C CYS A 33 -11.29 4.26 -8.72
N ALA A 34 -12.51 4.64 -9.11
CA ALA A 34 -13.19 4.12 -10.30
C ALA A 34 -12.60 4.62 -11.63
N ILE A 35 -11.71 5.60 -11.63
CA ILE A 35 -11.00 6.09 -12.83
C ILE A 35 -9.50 5.80 -12.79
N ALA A 36 -9.03 5.06 -11.78
CA ALA A 36 -7.64 4.69 -11.63
C ALA A 36 -7.29 3.46 -12.48
N ASP A 37 -6.02 3.36 -12.87
CA ASP A 37 -5.43 2.12 -13.40
C ASP A 37 -4.95 1.21 -12.26
N LEU A 38 -4.57 1.81 -11.13
CA LEU A 38 -4.06 1.13 -9.94
C LEU A 38 -4.50 1.86 -8.68
N ILE A 39 -4.93 1.11 -7.66
CA ILE A 39 -5.23 1.62 -6.32
C ILE A 39 -4.35 0.93 -5.26
N THR A 40 -3.95 1.68 -4.21
CA THR A 40 -3.02 1.19 -3.18
C THR A 40 -3.59 1.27 -1.75
N PRO A 41 -4.83 0.82 -1.48
CA PRO A 41 -5.43 0.93 -0.17
C PRO A 41 -4.66 0.12 0.89
N ASN A 42 -4.65 0.62 2.15
CA ASN A 42 -4.39 -0.21 3.31
C ASN A 42 -5.66 -1.01 3.70
N THR A 43 -5.57 -1.88 4.70
CA THR A 43 -6.71 -2.74 5.11
C THR A 43 -7.92 -1.93 5.58
N THR A 44 -7.72 -0.81 6.28
CA THR A 44 -8.79 0.10 6.72
C THR A 44 -9.48 0.75 5.54
N GLU A 45 -8.73 1.27 4.60
CA GLU A 45 -9.21 1.90 3.38
C GLU A 45 -9.93 0.91 2.47
N ALA A 46 -9.38 -0.30 2.33
CA ALA A 46 -10.02 -1.40 1.62
C ALA A 46 -11.39 -1.76 2.23
N ALA A 47 -11.49 -1.82 3.56
CA ALA A 47 -12.76 -2.02 4.25
C ALA A 47 -13.77 -0.91 3.90
N ILE A 48 -13.35 0.36 3.97
CA ILE A 48 -14.18 1.51 3.61
C ILE A 48 -14.63 1.43 2.15
N LEU A 49 -13.72 1.15 1.23
CA LEU A 49 -14.01 1.02 -0.20
C LEU A 49 -15.01 -0.09 -0.49
N LEU A 50 -14.90 -1.23 0.19
CA LEU A 50 -15.82 -2.37 0.10
C LEU A 50 -17.12 -2.18 0.89
N GLY A 51 -17.29 -1.05 1.59
CA GLY A 51 -18.48 -0.80 2.44
C GLY A 51 -18.55 -1.67 3.68
N ARG A 52 -17.40 -2.15 4.17
CA ARG A 52 -17.24 -2.92 5.41
C ARG A 52 -16.93 -1.98 6.58
N ASP A 53 -17.00 -2.51 7.80
CA ASP A 53 -16.54 -1.79 9.00
C ASP A 53 -15.03 -1.52 8.87
N PRO A 54 -14.54 -0.28 9.09
CA PRO A 54 -13.13 0.08 9.00
C PRO A 54 -12.19 -0.77 9.86
N VAL A 55 -12.66 -1.34 10.97
CA VAL A 55 -11.86 -2.23 11.82
C VAL A 55 -11.70 -3.65 11.23
N SER A 56 -12.43 -3.96 10.15
CA SER A 56 -12.31 -5.25 9.49
C SER A 56 -10.97 -5.33 8.75
N ALA A 57 -10.32 -6.49 8.82
CA ALA A 57 -9.11 -6.78 8.09
C ALA A 57 -9.08 -8.27 7.70
N PRO A 58 -8.42 -8.65 6.60
CA PRO A 58 -8.23 -10.05 6.25
C PRO A 58 -7.51 -10.81 7.36
N GLN A 59 -7.98 -12.02 7.67
CA GLN A 59 -7.42 -12.89 8.71
C GLN A 59 -6.58 -14.03 8.13
N SER A 60 -6.41 -14.05 6.81
CA SER A 60 -5.63 -15.06 6.09
C SER A 60 -5.23 -14.54 4.71
N GLU A 61 -4.29 -15.22 4.06
CA GLU A 61 -3.93 -14.95 2.67
C GLU A 61 -5.14 -15.10 1.74
N CYS A 62 -5.96 -16.12 1.94
CA CYS A 62 -7.17 -16.36 1.15
C CYS A 62 -8.11 -15.15 1.22
N GLU A 63 -8.39 -14.66 2.43
CA GLU A 63 -9.24 -13.48 2.61
C GLU A 63 -8.60 -12.21 2.01
N ALA A 64 -7.28 -12.05 2.10
CA ALA A 64 -6.58 -10.93 1.47
C ALA A 64 -6.75 -10.95 -0.06
N VAL A 65 -6.64 -12.13 -0.67
CA VAL A 65 -6.88 -12.31 -2.12
C VAL A 65 -8.35 -12.02 -2.47
N GLU A 66 -9.31 -12.52 -1.67
CA GLU A 66 -10.73 -12.24 -1.87
C GLU A 66 -11.04 -10.73 -1.80
N TRP A 67 -10.40 -9.99 -0.88
CA TRP A 67 -10.58 -8.55 -0.78
C TRP A 67 -10.00 -7.81 -1.99
N MET A 68 -8.81 -8.18 -2.42
CA MET A 68 -8.18 -7.59 -3.61
C MET A 68 -9.01 -7.87 -4.87
N GLN A 69 -9.52 -9.09 -5.02
CA GLN A 69 -10.39 -9.46 -6.12
C GLN A 69 -11.69 -8.63 -6.10
N ALA A 70 -12.34 -8.50 -4.93
CA ALA A 70 -13.56 -7.71 -4.78
C ALA A 70 -13.35 -6.23 -5.15
N LEU A 71 -12.22 -5.65 -4.75
CA LEU A 71 -11.82 -4.29 -5.14
C LEU A 71 -11.60 -4.18 -6.65
N TYR A 72 -10.89 -5.13 -7.24
CA TYR A 72 -10.67 -5.20 -8.69
C TYR A 72 -11.99 -5.29 -9.46
N GLU A 73 -12.91 -6.15 -9.04
CA GLU A 73 -14.24 -6.29 -9.66
C GLU A 73 -15.08 -5.02 -9.53
N GLN A 74 -14.98 -4.32 -8.38
CA GLN A 74 -15.76 -3.12 -8.11
C GLN A 74 -15.24 -1.89 -8.87
N TYR A 75 -13.92 -1.73 -9.00
CA TYR A 75 -13.30 -0.51 -9.54
C TYR A 75 -12.70 -0.68 -10.94
N GLY A 76 -12.43 -1.91 -11.38
CA GLY A 76 -11.76 -2.19 -12.65
C GLY A 76 -10.28 -1.81 -12.67
N ALA A 77 -9.72 -1.40 -11.53
CA ALA A 77 -8.32 -1.03 -11.34
C ALA A 77 -7.51 -2.21 -10.79
N SER A 78 -6.25 -2.34 -11.18
CA SER A 78 -5.31 -3.21 -10.46
C SER A 78 -5.24 -2.80 -8.99
N VAL A 79 -5.00 -3.75 -8.08
CA VAL A 79 -5.06 -3.50 -6.63
C VAL A 79 -3.74 -3.88 -5.98
N VAL A 80 -3.23 -3.01 -5.11
CA VAL A 80 -2.20 -3.36 -4.14
C VAL A 80 -2.74 -3.10 -2.74
N LEU A 81 -2.96 -4.15 -1.98
CA LEU A 81 -3.45 -4.09 -0.61
C LEU A 81 -2.27 -4.08 0.36
N THR A 82 -2.13 -3.01 1.15
CA THR A 82 -1.04 -2.84 2.12
C THR A 82 -1.52 -3.07 3.56
N GLY A 83 -0.59 -3.21 4.50
CA GLY A 83 -0.91 -3.37 5.91
C GLY A 83 -1.47 -4.75 6.26
N LEU A 84 -1.19 -5.78 5.47
CA LEU A 84 -1.58 -7.16 5.78
C LEU A 84 -0.78 -7.67 6.99
N ASP A 85 -1.47 -8.09 8.07
CA ASP A 85 -0.85 -8.49 9.34
C ASP A 85 -1.47 -9.73 9.99
N TYR A 86 -2.10 -10.59 9.19
CA TYR A 86 -2.79 -11.80 9.65
C TYR A 86 -1.85 -12.89 10.18
N GLU A 87 -0.53 -12.78 10.00
CA GLU A 87 0.47 -13.63 10.63
C GLU A 87 1.16 -12.87 11.76
N LYS A 88 1.18 -13.50 12.96
CA LYS A 88 1.79 -12.88 14.15
C LYS A 88 3.26 -12.47 13.90
N GLY A 89 3.57 -11.22 14.15
CA GLY A 89 4.92 -10.66 14.00
C GLY A 89 5.32 -10.36 12.56
N LYS A 90 4.39 -10.47 11.62
CA LYS A 90 4.62 -10.13 10.22
C LYS A 90 3.70 -9.01 9.76
N VAL A 91 4.11 -8.33 8.72
CA VAL A 91 3.33 -7.32 7.99
C VAL A 91 3.75 -7.37 6.53
N GLY A 92 2.84 -6.99 5.64
CA GLY A 92 3.22 -6.96 4.22
C GLY A 92 2.14 -6.40 3.32
N SER A 93 2.23 -6.76 2.07
CA SER A 93 1.32 -6.32 1.02
C SER A 93 1.01 -7.44 0.04
N GLY A 94 -0.09 -7.30 -0.68
CA GLY A 94 -0.44 -8.16 -1.79
C GLY A 94 -0.83 -7.34 -3.00
N CYS A 95 -0.76 -7.94 -4.19
CA CYS A 95 -1.26 -7.33 -5.42
C CYS A 95 -2.16 -8.29 -6.18
N PHE A 96 -3.10 -7.70 -6.94
CA PHE A 96 -4.03 -8.40 -7.82
C PHE A 96 -4.16 -7.66 -9.14
N GLU A 97 -3.92 -8.37 -10.24
CA GLU A 97 -4.01 -7.85 -11.61
C GLU A 97 -4.38 -8.99 -12.57
N GLY A 98 -5.39 -8.78 -13.41
CA GLY A 98 -5.75 -9.72 -14.48
C GLY A 98 -6.09 -11.13 -14.02
N GLY A 99 -6.56 -11.32 -12.77
CA GLY A 99 -6.88 -12.62 -12.19
C GLY A 99 -5.71 -13.30 -11.46
N GLU A 100 -4.51 -12.72 -11.48
CA GLU A 100 -3.34 -13.20 -10.75
C GLU A 100 -3.15 -12.42 -9.44
N SER A 101 -2.79 -13.12 -8.38
CA SER A 101 -2.51 -12.52 -7.07
C SER A 101 -1.12 -12.93 -6.56
N THR A 102 -0.56 -12.07 -5.73
CA THR A 102 0.66 -12.36 -4.98
C THR A 102 0.57 -11.66 -3.63
N VAL A 103 0.97 -12.35 -2.56
CA VAL A 103 1.11 -11.77 -1.22
C VAL A 103 2.55 -11.95 -0.76
N SER A 104 3.10 -10.93 -0.13
CA SER A 104 4.44 -10.94 0.46
C SER A 104 4.39 -10.37 1.86
N LEU A 105 4.74 -11.18 2.86
CA LEU A 105 4.86 -10.78 4.25
C LEU A 105 6.34 -10.81 4.66
N HIS A 106 6.72 -9.90 5.54
CA HIS A 106 8.05 -9.83 6.14
C HIS A 106 7.94 -9.59 7.65
N GLU A 107 9.01 -9.82 8.38
CA GLU A 107 9.06 -9.54 9.82
C GLU A 107 8.70 -8.07 10.09
N ARG A 108 7.79 -7.86 11.05
CA ARG A 108 7.38 -6.52 11.49
C ARG A 108 8.51 -5.89 12.28
N ILE A 109 8.84 -4.66 11.95
CA ILE A 109 9.69 -3.81 12.77
C ILE A 109 8.77 -3.03 13.73
N ASP A 110 9.01 -3.13 15.02
CA ASP A 110 8.09 -2.63 16.06
C ASP A 110 8.25 -1.11 16.25
N CYS A 111 8.10 -0.38 15.15
CA CYS A 111 8.16 1.07 15.07
C CYS A 111 7.05 1.58 14.15
N TYR A 112 6.46 2.71 14.52
CA TYR A 112 5.47 3.41 13.70
C TYR A 112 6.04 4.75 13.23
N TYR A 113 5.96 4.98 11.93
CA TYR A 113 6.34 6.24 11.29
C TYR A 113 5.25 6.68 10.32
N PRO A 114 4.81 7.95 10.37
CA PRO A 114 3.90 8.50 9.37
C PRO A 114 4.56 8.59 8.00
N GLY A 115 3.75 8.51 6.92
CA GLY A 115 4.20 8.67 5.54
C GLY A 115 4.79 7.41 4.89
N THR A 116 4.75 6.26 5.55
CA THR A 116 5.23 4.99 4.96
C THR A 116 4.35 4.51 3.80
N GLY A 117 3.04 4.81 3.83
CA GLY A 117 2.12 4.55 2.72
C GLY A 117 2.46 5.39 1.50
N ASP A 118 2.65 6.71 1.68
CA ASP A 118 3.06 7.64 0.61
C ASP A 118 4.38 7.19 -0.03
N LEU A 119 5.36 6.78 0.79
CA LEU A 119 6.64 6.26 0.32
C LEU A 119 6.45 4.98 -0.49
N PHE A 120 5.61 4.05 -0.02
CA PHE A 120 5.30 2.81 -0.73
C PHE A 120 4.69 3.11 -2.10
N ALA A 121 3.66 3.97 -2.18
CA ALA A 121 3.01 4.35 -3.42
C ALA A 121 3.97 5.05 -4.39
N ALA A 122 4.85 5.92 -3.89
CA ALA A 122 5.85 6.61 -4.70
C ALA A 122 6.89 5.64 -5.31
N VAL A 123 7.39 4.69 -4.53
CA VAL A 123 8.31 3.65 -5.01
C VAL A 123 7.62 2.74 -6.02
N MET A 124 6.39 2.30 -5.75
CA MET A 124 5.56 1.54 -6.68
C MET A 124 5.47 2.24 -8.04
N LEU A 125 5.09 3.50 -8.05
CA LEU A 125 4.94 4.28 -9.27
C LEU A 125 6.27 4.37 -10.03
N GLY A 126 7.38 4.63 -9.33
CA GLY A 126 8.71 4.69 -9.92
C GLY A 126 9.12 3.38 -10.60
N GLU A 127 8.90 2.23 -9.94
CA GLU A 127 9.19 0.90 -10.47
C GLU A 127 8.33 0.58 -11.72
N LEU A 128 7.03 0.88 -11.68
CA LEU A 128 6.12 0.67 -12.82
C LEU A 128 6.52 1.52 -14.02
N LEU A 129 6.85 2.79 -13.81
CA LEU A 129 7.35 3.68 -14.87
C LEU A 129 8.72 3.22 -15.41
N GLY A 130 9.52 2.53 -14.58
CA GLY A 130 10.75 1.85 -14.98
C GLY A 130 10.55 0.55 -15.77
N GLY A 131 9.28 0.11 -15.93
CA GLY A 131 8.90 -1.09 -16.69
C GLY A 131 8.87 -2.39 -15.86
N ALA A 132 8.85 -2.28 -14.53
CA ALA A 132 8.62 -3.44 -13.66
C ALA A 132 7.19 -3.95 -13.79
N THR A 133 6.97 -5.25 -13.52
CA THR A 133 5.62 -5.80 -13.36
C THR A 133 5.01 -5.33 -12.03
N LEU A 134 3.67 -5.32 -11.91
CA LEU A 134 2.98 -4.96 -10.67
C LEU A 134 3.51 -5.78 -9.47
N ARG A 135 3.64 -7.09 -9.66
CA ARG A 135 4.21 -8.00 -8.65
C ARG A 135 5.61 -7.56 -8.19
N SER A 136 6.51 -7.30 -9.13
CA SER A 136 7.89 -6.90 -8.80
C SER A 136 7.92 -5.55 -8.11
N ALA A 137 7.13 -4.58 -8.59
CA ALA A 137 7.03 -3.25 -7.99
C ALA A 137 6.48 -3.32 -6.55
N CYS A 138 5.44 -4.14 -6.31
CA CYS A 138 4.87 -4.34 -4.98
C CYS A 138 5.89 -4.90 -3.98
N VAL A 139 6.62 -5.96 -4.37
CA VAL A 139 7.66 -6.57 -3.51
C VAL A 139 8.78 -5.57 -3.21
N ARG A 140 9.30 -4.88 -4.24
CA ARG A 140 10.39 -3.90 -4.06
C ARG A 140 9.97 -2.71 -3.21
N ALA A 141 8.74 -2.21 -3.38
CA ALA A 141 8.22 -1.13 -2.54
C ALA A 141 8.12 -1.56 -1.06
N GLY A 142 7.62 -2.77 -0.79
CA GLY A 142 7.56 -3.33 0.56
C GLY A 142 8.94 -3.50 1.20
N GLU A 143 9.90 -4.05 0.46
CA GLU A 143 11.28 -4.20 0.91
C GLU A 143 11.94 -2.84 1.19
N PHE A 144 11.75 -1.86 0.31
CA PHE A 144 12.31 -0.53 0.48
C PHE A 144 11.75 0.18 1.72
N VAL A 145 10.44 0.11 1.93
CA VAL A 145 9.79 0.70 3.11
C VAL A 145 10.27 0.01 4.38
N ARG A 146 10.32 -1.33 4.42
CA ARG A 146 10.86 -2.10 5.55
C ARG A 146 12.30 -1.68 5.88
N ASP A 147 13.18 -1.64 4.89
CA ASP A 147 14.59 -1.28 5.09
C ASP A 147 14.73 0.16 5.55
N THR A 148 13.85 1.06 5.08
CA THR A 148 13.82 2.46 5.50
C THR A 148 13.37 2.60 6.95
N ILE A 149 12.35 1.84 7.37
CA ILE A 149 11.91 1.77 8.78
C ILE A 149 13.04 1.26 9.66
N ALA A 150 13.70 0.16 9.26
CA ALA A 150 14.82 -0.43 10.00
C ALA A 150 15.96 0.59 10.19
N TYR A 151 16.38 1.23 9.10
CA TYR A 151 17.41 2.26 9.14
C TYR A 151 17.02 3.43 10.06
N THR A 152 15.79 3.94 9.93
CA THR A 152 15.32 5.07 10.72
C THR A 152 15.28 4.74 12.22
N ALA A 153 14.85 3.54 12.59
CA ALA A 153 14.80 3.09 13.97
C ALA A 153 16.18 3.10 14.63
N GLU A 154 17.24 2.77 13.90
CA GLU A 154 18.63 2.83 14.38
C GLU A 154 19.14 4.26 14.61
N GLN A 155 18.52 5.26 13.97
CA GLN A 155 18.95 6.64 14.10
C GLN A 155 18.43 7.33 15.39
N HIS A 156 17.48 6.72 16.10
CA HIS A 156 16.87 7.25 17.32
C HIS A 156 16.32 8.69 17.18
N THR A 157 15.82 9.02 15.99
CA THR A 157 15.19 10.33 15.73
C THR A 157 13.73 10.34 16.18
N ASP A 158 13.16 11.54 16.35
CA ASP A 158 11.75 11.70 16.70
C ASP A 158 10.87 11.06 15.58
N PRO A 159 10.03 10.06 15.92
CA PRO A 159 9.17 9.38 14.93
C PRO A 159 8.24 10.33 14.16
N ASN A 160 7.88 11.49 14.74
CA ASN A 160 7.01 12.47 14.09
C ASN A 160 7.62 13.08 12.82
N PHE A 161 8.92 12.99 12.62
CA PHE A 161 9.58 13.42 11.37
C PHE A 161 9.47 12.40 10.23
N GLY A 162 8.81 11.26 10.47
CA GLY A 162 8.68 10.19 9.47
C GLY A 162 9.98 9.42 9.28
N VAL A 163 10.07 8.69 8.17
CA VAL A 163 11.20 7.82 7.84
C VAL A 163 12.33 8.57 7.09
N GLN A 164 13.57 8.20 7.37
CA GLN A 164 14.77 8.74 6.71
C GLN A 164 15.11 7.92 5.46
N PHE A 165 14.37 8.10 4.38
CA PHE A 165 14.49 7.30 3.16
C PHE A 165 15.63 7.76 2.23
N GLU A 166 16.12 9.00 2.36
CA GLU A 166 17.07 9.62 1.43
C GLU A 166 18.38 8.83 1.31
N LYS A 167 18.81 8.22 2.42
CA LYS A 167 20.04 7.41 2.45
C LYS A 167 19.90 6.09 1.68
N LEU A 168 18.67 5.63 1.48
CA LEU A 168 18.37 4.38 0.80
C LEU A 168 18.00 4.58 -0.67
N LEU A 169 17.73 5.82 -1.13
CA LEU A 169 17.41 6.11 -2.54
C LEU A 169 18.36 5.45 -3.56
N PRO A 170 19.70 5.36 -3.34
CA PRO A 170 20.56 4.66 -4.27
C PRO A 170 20.20 3.19 -4.53
N ARG A 171 19.45 2.54 -3.63
CA ARG A 171 18.96 1.16 -3.82
C ARG A 171 17.83 1.03 -4.85
N LEU A 172 17.16 2.15 -5.19
CA LEU A 172 16.11 2.21 -6.21
C LEU A 172 16.67 2.45 -7.61
N ILE A 173 17.97 2.78 -7.73
CA ILE A 173 18.59 2.97 -9.03
C ILE A 173 18.64 1.61 -9.72
N LEU A 174 17.82 1.47 -10.77
CA LEU A 174 17.86 0.28 -11.63
C LEU A 174 19.20 0.27 -12.38
N PRO A 175 19.87 -0.90 -12.53
CA PRO A 175 21.01 -0.99 -13.41
C PRO A 175 20.57 -0.55 -14.83
N GLU A 176 21.34 0.34 -15.45
CA GLU A 176 21.15 0.72 -16.85
C GLU A 176 21.06 -0.56 -17.70
N LYS A 177 20.02 -0.64 -18.54
CA LYS A 177 19.77 -1.79 -19.43
C LYS A 177 20.77 -1.82 -20.56
#